data_1842c25d92f8635a9e312f733078aa6f
#
_entry.id   1842c25d92f8635a9e312f733078aa6f
#
_cell.length_a   1.000
_cell.length_b   1.000
_cell.length_c   1.000
_cell.angle_alpha   90.00
_cell.angle_beta   90.00
_cell.angle_gamma   90.00
#
_symmetry.space_group_name_H-M   'P 1'
#
loop_
_entity.id
_entity.type
_entity.pdbx_description
1 polymer ?
#
loop_
_entity_poly.entity_id
_entity_poly.type
_entity_poly.pdbx_seq_one_letter_code
_entity_poly.pdbx_strand_id
1 'polypeptide(L)'
;GQKLSADEKDAFAASLAAQLDVDYDALLEQRLMHNLTADEVGILNAGGIDVQLHTHRHRTPMDRQLFLREIEDNRQSIREMTGKDPTHFCYPSGVYDQKFLPWLREAGVVSATTCESGFASRSSNELLLPRFLDNATMSPIEFESWLTGISAALPQRRVGMRALAGGTS
;
A
#
# COMPACT_ATOMS: atom_id res chain seq x y z
N GLY A 1 -20.51 -11.29 -4.63
CA GLY A 1 -20.55 -11.79 -3.27
C GLY A 1 -20.80 -10.64 -2.30
N GLN A 2 -21.70 -10.84 -1.35
CA GLN A 2 -22.02 -9.86 -0.32
C GLN A 2 -20.76 -9.61 0.53
N LYS A 3 -20.35 -8.34 0.67
CA LYS A 3 -19.21 -8.01 1.53
C LYS A 3 -19.67 -7.96 2.97
N LEU A 4 -19.04 -8.76 3.82
CA LEU A 4 -19.25 -8.74 5.25
C LEU A 4 -18.89 -7.36 5.85
N SER A 5 -19.66 -6.90 6.83
CA SER A 5 -19.30 -5.78 7.69
C SER A 5 -18.06 -6.10 8.55
N ALA A 6 -17.52 -5.12 9.27
CA ALA A 6 -16.41 -5.35 10.21
C ALA A 6 -16.84 -6.36 11.29
N ASP A 7 -18.00 -6.15 11.93
CA ASP A 7 -18.50 -7.01 13.01
C ASP A 7 -18.77 -8.44 12.53
N GLU A 8 -19.28 -8.61 11.31
CA GLU A 8 -19.49 -9.94 10.70
C GLU A 8 -18.16 -10.66 10.43
N LYS A 9 -17.12 -9.92 10.05
CA LYS A 9 -15.78 -10.50 9.87
C LYS A 9 -15.17 -10.93 11.19
N ASP A 10 -15.30 -10.12 12.23
CA ASP A 10 -14.78 -10.42 13.56
C ASP A 10 -15.52 -11.63 14.17
N ALA A 11 -16.84 -11.68 14.06
CA ALA A 11 -17.63 -12.85 14.48
C ALA A 11 -17.23 -14.13 13.72
N PHE A 12 -16.97 -14.01 12.42
CA PHE A 12 -16.49 -15.13 11.61
C PHE A 12 -15.09 -15.58 12.04
N ALA A 13 -14.18 -14.64 12.29
CA ALA A 13 -12.81 -14.95 12.75
C ALA A 13 -12.83 -15.64 14.12
N ALA A 14 -13.64 -15.15 15.07
CA ALA A 14 -13.82 -15.79 16.38
C ALA A 14 -14.39 -17.21 16.26
N SER A 15 -15.41 -17.41 15.39
CA SER A 15 -15.98 -18.74 15.14
C SER A 15 -14.94 -19.71 14.52
N LEU A 16 -14.12 -19.23 13.60
CA LEU A 16 -13.04 -20.03 13.01
C LEU A 16 -11.97 -20.41 14.03
N ALA A 17 -11.55 -19.46 14.87
CA ALA A 17 -10.58 -19.69 15.94
C ALA A 17 -11.08 -20.76 16.92
N ALA A 18 -12.36 -20.69 17.31
CA ALA A 18 -12.98 -21.71 18.16
C ALA A 18 -12.97 -23.09 17.52
N GLN A 19 -13.21 -23.21 16.22
CA GLN A 19 -13.13 -24.49 15.49
C GLN A 19 -11.71 -25.04 15.40
N LEU A 20 -10.69 -24.18 15.43
CA LEU A 20 -9.28 -24.53 15.36
C LEU A 20 -8.62 -24.67 16.74
N ASP A 21 -9.39 -24.57 17.82
CA ASP A 21 -8.91 -24.59 19.19
C ASP A 21 -7.82 -23.49 19.46
N VAL A 22 -8.05 -22.29 18.89
CA VAL A 22 -7.20 -21.12 19.04
C VAL A 22 -7.87 -20.10 19.96
N ASP A 23 -7.15 -19.60 20.94
CA ASP A 23 -7.60 -18.52 21.80
C ASP A 23 -7.60 -17.19 21.03
N TYR A 24 -8.79 -16.80 20.56
CA TYR A 24 -8.96 -15.59 19.73
C TYR A 24 -8.70 -14.31 20.54
N ASP A 25 -9.12 -14.28 21.80
CA ASP A 25 -8.95 -13.11 22.66
C ASP A 25 -7.46 -12.88 22.96
N ALA A 26 -6.70 -13.94 23.20
CA ALA A 26 -5.25 -13.86 23.37
C ALA A 26 -4.54 -13.34 22.10
N LEU A 27 -5.02 -13.69 20.88
CA LEU A 27 -4.49 -13.14 19.64
C LEU A 27 -4.77 -11.63 19.50
N LEU A 28 -5.96 -11.20 19.91
CA LEU A 28 -6.33 -9.78 19.91
C LEU A 28 -5.50 -8.98 20.92
N GLU A 29 -5.32 -9.51 22.14
CA GLU A 29 -4.48 -8.88 23.18
C GLU A 29 -3.01 -8.74 22.76
N GLN A 30 -2.45 -9.75 22.10
CA GLN A 30 -1.09 -9.71 21.55
C GLN A 30 -0.95 -8.81 20.33
N ARG A 31 -2.05 -8.35 19.75
CA ARG A 31 -2.09 -7.47 18.57
C ARG A 31 -1.32 -8.01 17.35
N LEU A 32 -1.22 -9.32 17.19
CA LEU A 32 -0.40 -9.97 16.15
C LEU A 32 -0.83 -9.64 14.74
N MET A 33 -2.11 -9.34 14.52
CA MET A 33 -2.67 -9.00 13.19
C MET A 33 -3.48 -7.71 13.24
N HIS A 34 -3.06 -6.79 14.09
CA HIS A 34 -3.79 -5.56 14.35
C HIS A 34 -3.39 -4.44 13.38
N ASN A 35 -4.38 -3.76 12.83
CA ASN A 35 -4.15 -2.51 12.11
C ASN A 35 -3.93 -1.36 13.11
N LEU A 36 -3.17 -0.34 12.71
CA LEU A 36 -3.01 0.86 13.50
C LEU A 36 -4.37 1.53 13.74
N THR A 37 -4.60 1.97 14.96
CA THR A 37 -5.74 2.82 15.30
C THR A 37 -5.53 4.26 14.81
N ALA A 38 -6.58 5.06 14.74
CA ALA A 38 -6.49 6.48 14.39
C ALA A 38 -5.55 7.25 15.32
N ASP A 39 -5.61 6.98 16.64
CA ASP A 39 -4.74 7.61 17.63
C ASP A 39 -3.27 7.25 17.42
N GLU A 40 -2.97 5.99 17.10
CA GLU A 40 -1.60 5.52 16.81
C GLU A 40 -1.05 6.18 15.54
N VAL A 41 -1.87 6.35 14.51
CA VAL A 41 -1.47 7.12 13.32
C VAL A 41 -1.17 8.57 13.68
N GLY A 42 -1.99 9.19 14.56
CA GLY A 42 -1.74 10.52 15.09
C GLY A 42 -0.41 10.63 15.84
N ILE A 43 -0.09 9.64 16.70
CA ILE A 43 1.18 9.55 17.43
C ILE A 43 2.37 9.42 16.46
N LEU A 44 2.27 8.55 15.46
CA LEU A 44 3.32 8.39 14.44
C LEU A 44 3.56 9.71 13.67
N ASN A 45 2.48 10.39 13.27
CA ASN A 45 2.58 11.68 12.61
C ASN A 45 3.23 12.75 13.51
N ALA A 46 2.87 12.81 14.79
CA ALA A 46 3.50 13.70 15.75
C ALA A 46 4.99 13.37 15.97
N GLY A 47 5.37 12.10 15.85
CA GLY A 47 6.75 11.61 15.86
C GLY A 47 7.56 11.87 14.58
N GLY A 48 6.97 12.54 13.58
CA GLY A 48 7.65 12.90 12.33
C GLY A 48 7.45 11.93 11.17
N ILE A 49 6.59 10.91 11.32
CA ILE A 49 6.23 10.02 10.20
C ILE A 49 5.23 10.75 9.28
N ASP A 50 5.56 10.79 7.99
CA ASP A 50 4.70 11.41 6.99
C ASP A 50 3.72 10.39 6.41
N VAL A 51 2.43 10.53 6.76
CA VAL A 51 1.36 9.62 6.36
C VAL A 51 0.79 10.05 5.03
N GLN A 52 0.81 9.16 4.02
CA GLN A 52 0.48 9.48 2.64
C GLN A 52 -0.57 8.53 2.03
N LEU A 53 -1.05 8.84 0.82
CA LEU A 53 -2.15 8.16 0.15
C LEU A 53 -1.79 6.75 -0.35
N HIS A 54 -2.73 5.80 -0.17
CA HIS A 54 -2.62 4.43 -0.67
C HIS A 54 -3.96 3.81 -1.07
N THR A 55 -4.95 4.62 -1.43
CA THR A 55 -6.37 4.33 -1.58
C THR A 55 -7.05 3.89 -0.27
N HIS A 56 -8.34 4.14 -0.17
CA HIS A 56 -9.09 3.86 1.07
C HIS A 56 -9.37 2.36 1.27
N ARG A 57 -9.56 1.61 0.17
CA ARG A 57 -9.93 0.17 0.22
C ARG A 57 -8.89 -0.72 -0.46
N HIS A 58 -7.64 -0.23 -0.58
CA HIS A 58 -6.52 -0.94 -1.19
C HIS A 58 -6.84 -1.50 -2.58
N ARG A 59 -7.45 -0.68 -3.46
CA ARG A 59 -7.81 -1.05 -4.82
C ARG A 59 -7.66 0.13 -5.79
N THR A 60 -7.42 -0.17 -7.07
CA THR A 60 -7.28 0.80 -8.16
C THR A 60 -8.33 0.52 -9.24
N PRO A 61 -9.61 0.94 -9.05
CA PRO A 61 -10.65 0.71 -10.04
C PRO A 61 -10.38 1.45 -11.35
N MET A 62 -10.71 0.82 -12.48
CA MET A 62 -10.56 1.42 -13.83
C MET A 62 -11.65 2.44 -14.16
N ASP A 63 -12.60 2.66 -13.28
CA ASP A 63 -13.59 3.73 -13.36
C ASP A 63 -13.04 4.99 -12.68
N ARG A 64 -13.07 6.13 -13.40
CA ARG A 64 -12.52 7.41 -12.92
C ARG A 64 -13.20 7.89 -11.64
N GLN A 65 -14.54 7.81 -11.56
CA GLN A 65 -15.25 8.33 -10.39
C GLN A 65 -14.97 7.49 -9.15
N LEU A 66 -14.93 6.17 -9.31
CA LEU A 66 -14.58 5.25 -8.24
C LEU A 66 -13.12 5.42 -7.80
N PHE A 67 -12.19 5.64 -8.75
CA PHE A 67 -10.79 5.88 -8.43
C PHE A 67 -10.60 7.18 -7.63
N LEU A 68 -11.18 8.29 -8.09
CA LEU A 68 -11.12 9.57 -7.37
C LEU A 68 -11.75 9.49 -5.98
N ARG A 69 -12.85 8.73 -5.84
CA ARG A 69 -13.45 8.47 -4.52
C ARG A 69 -12.49 7.71 -3.60
N GLU A 70 -11.79 6.69 -4.10
CA GLU A 70 -10.79 5.97 -3.29
C GLU A 70 -9.68 6.90 -2.76
N ILE A 71 -9.24 7.88 -3.58
CA ILE A 71 -8.25 8.87 -3.17
C ILE A 71 -8.84 9.83 -2.13
N GLU A 72 -10.04 10.37 -2.38
CA GLU A 72 -10.64 11.36 -1.48
C GLU A 72 -11.07 10.76 -0.15
N ASP A 73 -11.69 9.57 -0.13
CA ASP A 73 -12.02 8.85 1.12
C ASP A 73 -10.74 8.61 1.96
N ASN A 74 -9.63 8.24 1.32
CA ASN A 74 -8.35 8.02 2.00
C ASN A 74 -7.75 9.35 2.52
N ARG A 75 -7.79 10.42 1.71
CA ARG A 75 -7.33 11.75 2.12
C ARG A 75 -8.10 12.26 3.33
N GLN A 76 -9.41 12.13 3.30
CA GLN A 76 -10.27 12.51 4.41
C GLN A 76 -9.85 11.79 5.71
N SER A 77 -9.69 10.46 5.65
CA SER A 77 -9.27 9.66 6.81
C SER A 77 -7.90 10.10 7.34
N ILE A 78 -6.92 10.35 6.46
CA ILE A 78 -5.59 10.80 6.86
C ILE A 78 -5.67 12.21 7.49
N ARG A 79 -6.45 13.11 6.91
CA ARG A 79 -6.65 14.46 7.44
C ARG A 79 -7.29 14.43 8.83
N GLU A 80 -8.26 13.59 9.06
CA GLU A 80 -8.90 13.41 10.37
C GLU A 80 -7.94 12.89 11.43
N MET A 81 -7.03 11.96 11.06
CA MET A 81 -6.05 11.38 11.99
C MET A 81 -4.82 12.26 12.24
N THR A 82 -4.41 13.07 11.27
CA THR A 82 -3.11 13.75 11.28
C THR A 82 -3.19 15.28 11.24
N GLY A 83 -4.33 15.82 10.84
CA GLY A 83 -4.50 17.26 10.56
C GLY A 83 -3.79 17.72 9.27
N LYS A 84 -3.21 16.82 8.46
CA LYS A 84 -2.44 17.14 7.25
C LYS A 84 -3.15 16.68 5.99
N ASP A 85 -2.88 17.38 4.89
CA ASP A 85 -3.35 17.02 3.55
C ASP A 85 -2.27 16.21 2.83
N PRO A 86 -2.46 14.88 2.61
CA PRO A 86 -1.49 14.06 1.90
C PRO A 86 -1.54 14.35 0.39
N THR A 87 -0.36 14.48 -0.22
CA THR A 87 -0.19 14.79 -1.64
C THR A 87 0.67 13.78 -2.39
N HIS A 88 1.24 12.82 -1.69
CA HIS A 88 2.00 11.73 -2.30
C HIS A 88 1.18 10.44 -2.28
N PHE A 89 1.38 9.60 -3.29
CA PHE A 89 0.61 8.38 -3.47
C PHE A 89 1.52 7.16 -3.65
N CYS A 90 1.11 6.02 -3.13
CA CYS A 90 1.70 4.74 -3.44
C CYS A 90 0.63 3.85 -4.08
N TYR A 91 0.93 3.27 -5.24
CA TYR A 91 -0.02 2.37 -5.90
C TYR A 91 -0.21 1.08 -5.10
N PRO A 92 -1.46 0.71 -4.72
CA PRO A 92 -1.75 -0.59 -4.10
C PRO A 92 -1.17 -1.73 -4.91
N SER A 93 -0.38 -2.58 -4.25
CA SER A 93 0.33 -3.71 -4.90
C SER A 93 1.23 -3.30 -6.10
N GLY A 94 1.55 -2.03 -6.26
CA GLY A 94 2.30 -1.50 -7.40
C GLY A 94 1.51 -1.51 -8.73
N VAL A 95 0.23 -1.83 -8.70
CA VAL A 95 -0.60 -1.93 -9.91
C VAL A 95 -1.01 -0.54 -10.37
N TYR A 96 -0.58 -0.17 -11.57
CA TYR A 96 -0.93 1.12 -12.19
C TYR A 96 -1.36 0.96 -13.66
N ASP A 97 -2.06 1.98 -14.16
CA ASP A 97 -2.41 2.16 -15.56
C ASP A 97 -2.15 3.61 -15.96
N GLN A 98 -1.81 3.85 -17.22
CA GLN A 98 -1.57 5.20 -17.74
C GLN A 98 -2.79 6.14 -17.58
N LYS A 99 -4.00 5.59 -17.53
CA LYS A 99 -5.24 6.32 -17.29
C LYS A 99 -5.31 6.93 -15.90
N PHE A 100 -4.59 6.37 -14.91
CA PHE A 100 -4.59 6.90 -13.55
C PHE A 100 -3.81 8.21 -13.43
N LEU A 101 -2.81 8.46 -14.28
CA LEU A 101 -1.94 9.62 -14.19
C LEU A 101 -2.72 10.96 -14.25
N PRO A 102 -3.60 11.21 -15.26
CA PRO A 102 -4.41 12.42 -15.26
C PRO A 102 -5.38 12.50 -14.06
N TRP A 103 -5.91 11.37 -13.58
CA TRP A 103 -6.82 11.35 -12.43
C TRP A 103 -6.10 11.66 -11.11
N LEU A 104 -4.86 11.20 -10.96
CA LEU A 104 -4.02 11.56 -9.79
C LEU A 104 -3.68 13.04 -9.79
N ARG A 105 -3.33 13.63 -10.96
CA ARG A 105 -3.10 15.08 -11.07
C ARG A 105 -4.35 15.88 -10.71
N GLU A 106 -5.49 15.46 -11.22
CA GLU A 106 -6.80 16.08 -10.89
C GLU A 106 -7.09 16.01 -9.39
N ALA A 107 -6.74 14.89 -8.74
CA ALA A 107 -6.85 14.72 -7.30
C ALA A 107 -5.78 15.49 -6.50
N GLY A 108 -4.91 16.30 -7.13
CA GLY A 108 -3.87 17.05 -6.46
C GLY A 108 -2.68 16.23 -5.97
N VAL A 109 -2.49 15.02 -6.51
CA VAL A 109 -1.32 14.20 -6.19
C VAL A 109 -0.11 14.73 -6.97
N VAL A 110 0.97 15.03 -6.25
CA VAL A 110 2.21 15.59 -6.82
C VAL A 110 3.26 14.54 -7.17
N SER A 111 3.26 13.41 -6.47
CA SER A 111 4.11 12.27 -6.85
C SER A 111 3.47 10.94 -6.48
N ALA A 112 3.87 9.87 -7.20
CA ALA A 112 3.41 8.53 -6.90
C ALA A 112 4.52 7.50 -7.10
N THR A 113 4.57 6.49 -6.20
CA THR A 113 5.57 5.41 -6.25
C THR A 113 4.94 4.10 -6.70
N THR A 114 5.63 3.41 -7.58
CA THR A 114 5.32 2.05 -8.03
C THR A 114 6.03 1.01 -7.14
N CYS A 115 5.93 -0.28 -7.51
CA CYS A 115 6.77 -1.35 -6.94
C CYS A 115 7.89 -1.77 -7.91
N GLU A 116 8.15 -1.00 -8.96
CA GLU A 116 9.26 -1.24 -9.86
C GLU A 116 10.57 -0.84 -9.18
N SER A 117 11.52 -1.79 -9.15
CA SER A 117 12.82 -1.54 -8.53
C SER A 117 13.67 -0.59 -9.40
N GLY A 118 14.23 0.44 -8.78
CA GLY A 118 15.08 1.38 -9.48
C GLY A 118 15.30 2.68 -8.74
N PHE A 119 16.14 3.53 -9.33
CA PHE A 119 16.39 4.89 -8.85
C PHE A 119 15.50 5.90 -9.58
N ALA A 120 14.95 6.82 -8.84
CA ALA A 120 14.33 8.01 -9.41
C ALA A 120 15.44 8.96 -9.92
N SER A 121 15.19 9.61 -11.05
CA SER A 121 16.05 10.63 -11.64
C SER A 121 15.24 11.88 -11.97
N ARG A 122 15.93 12.95 -12.38
CA ARG A 122 15.23 14.17 -12.82
C ARG A 122 14.35 13.98 -14.07
N SER A 123 14.58 12.92 -14.83
CA SER A 123 13.78 12.55 -16.01
C SER A 123 12.67 11.55 -15.69
N SER A 124 12.58 11.04 -14.47
CA SER A 124 11.52 10.12 -14.08
C SER A 124 10.16 10.82 -14.09
N ASN A 125 9.12 10.08 -14.48
CA ASN A 125 7.76 10.56 -14.33
C ASN A 125 7.41 10.61 -12.84
N GLU A 126 7.05 11.79 -12.34
CA GLU A 126 6.75 12.03 -10.92
C GLU A 126 5.63 11.14 -10.38
N LEU A 127 4.70 10.70 -11.26
CA LEU A 127 3.62 9.80 -10.88
C LEU A 127 3.94 8.31 -11.10
N LEU A 128 5.17 7.96 -11.45
CA LEU A 128 5.65 6.59 -11.66
C LEU A 128 7.06 6.41 -11.12
N LEU A 129 7.32 6.90 -9.91
CA LEU A 129 8.65 6.80 -9.32
C LEU A 129 8.94 5.35 -8.93
N PRO A 130 10.08 4.80 -9.35
CA PRO A 130 10.54 3.50 -8.89
C PRO A 130 10.97 3.56 -7.42
N ARG A 131 10.96 2.41 -6.75
CA ARG A 131 11.47 2.26 -5.39
C ARG A 131 12.02 0.85 -5.17
N PHE A 132 12.96 0.72 -4.25
CA PHE A 132 13.38 -0.60 -3.77
C PHE A 132 12.42 -1.05 -2.66
N LEU A 133 11.99 -2.32 -2.74
CA LEU A 133 11.16 -2.96 -1.73
C LEU A 133 12.04 -3.89 -0.91
N ASP A 134 12.17 -3.58 0.36
CA ASP A 134 12.76 -4.52 1.31
C ASP A 134 11.77 -5.62 1.66
N ASN A 135 12.28 -6.82 1.91
CA ASN A 135 11.50 -7.98 2.34
C ASN A 135 12.32 -8.89 3.25
N ALA A 136 11.64 -9.74 4.02
CA ALA A 136 12.26 -10.62 5.01
C ALA A 136 13.27 -11.65 4.46
N THR A 137 13.29 -11.87 3.13
CA THR A 137 14.22 -12.83 2.49
C THR A 137 15.43 -12.14 1.85
N MET A 138 15.44 -10.80 1.83
CA MET A 138 16.55 -10.03 1.27
C MET A 138 17.73 -10.01 2.24
N SER A 139 18.90 -10.36 1.75
CA SER A 139 20.12 -10.25 2.55
C SER A 139 20.60 -8.78 2.63
N PRO A 140 21.30 -8.38 3.71
CA PRO A 140 21.88 -7.04 3.81
C PRO A 140 22.78 -6.66 2.61
N ILE A 141 23.54 -7.61 2.09
CA ILE A 141 24.43 -7.37 0.93
C ILE A 141 23.64 -7.13 -0.36
N GLU A 142 22.50 -7.79 -0.54
CA GLU A 142 21.58 -7.50 -1.66
C GLU A 142 21.01 -6.09 -1.54
N PHE A 143 20.53 -5.72 -0.36
CA PHE A 143 19.98 -4.40 -0.09
C PHE A 143 21.03 -3.30 -0.36
N GLU A 144 22.24 -3.46 0.19
CA GLU A 144 23.35 -2.52 -0.05
C GLU A 144 23.73 -2.45 -1.54
N SER A 145 23.74 -3.58 -2.25
CA SER A 145 24.04 -3.60 -3.68
C SER A 145 23.00 -2.85 -4.52
N TRP A 146 21.75 -2.84 -4.09
CA TRP A 146 20.71 -2.03 -4.70
C TRP A 146 20.93 -0.55 -4.44
N LEU A 147 21.15 -0.17 -3.18
CA LEU A 147 21.37 1.22 -2.80
C LEU A 147 22.63 1.85 -3.45
N THR A 148 23.66 1.07 -3.70
CA THR A 148 24.89 1.51 -4.38
C THR A 148 24.80 1.47 -5.91
N GLY A 149 23.73 0.90 -6.47
CA GLY A 149 23.55 0.73 -7.91
C GLY A 149 24.38 -0.41 -8.52
N ILE A 150 25.17 -1.14 -7.74
CA ILE A 150 25.97 -2.28 -8.21
C ILE A 150 25.07 -3.38 -8.77
N SER A 151 23.92 -3.59 -8.19
CA SER A 151 22.91 -4.57 -8.66
C SER A 151 22.47 -4.31 -10.10
N ALA A 152 22.50 -3.07 -10.57
CA ALA A 152 22.15 -2.74 -11.95
C ALA A 152 23.22 -3.21 -12.97
N ALA A 153 24.45 -3.43 -12.54
CA ALA A 153 25.55 -3.95 -13.33
C ALA A 153 25.62 -5.49 -13.34
N LEU A 154 24.88 -6.16 -12.45
CA LEU A 154 24.81 -7.61 -12.36
C LEU A 154 23.64 -8.16 -13.19
N PRO A 155 23.78 -9.39 -13.78
CA PRO A 155 22.67 -10.01 -14.48
C PRO A 155 21.47 -10.20 -13.51
N GLN A 156 20.41 -9.47 -13.76
CA GLN A 156 19.21 -9.55 -12.91
C GLN A 156 18.55 -10.93 -13.08
N ARG A 157 18.50 -11.72 -12.02
CA ARG A 157 17.55 -12.83 -11.94
C ARG A 157 16.15 -12.21 -12.04
N ARG A 158 15.46 -12.44 -13.16
CA ARG A 158 14.04 -12.09 -13.27
C ARG A 158 13.28 -12.90 -12.23
N VAL A 159 13.02 -12.31 -11.08
CA VAL A 159 11.99 -12.80 -10.16
C VAL A 159 10.67 -12.52 -10.88
N GLY A 160 10.10 -13.55 -11.47
CA GLY A 160 8.85 -13.45 -12.21
C GLY A 160 7.73 -13.04 -11.27
N MET A 161 7.40 -11.76 -11.23
CA MET A 161 6.08 -11.34 -10.80
C MET A 161 5.08 -11.87 -11.83
N ARG A 162 4.40 -12.98 -11.50
CA ARG A 162 3.25 -13.45 -12.28
C ARG A 162 2.21 -12.32 -12.22
N ALA A 163 2.07 -11.61 -13.33
CA ALA A 163 0.86 -10.84 -13.58
C ALA A 163 -0.31 -11.82 -13.43
N LEU A 164 -1.19 -11.57 -12.49
CA LEU A 164 -2.49 -12.22 -12.43
C LEU A 164 -3.28 -11.70 -13.63
N ALA A 165 -3.07 -12.36 -14.76
CA ALA A 165 -3.92 -12.20 -15.93
C ALA A 165 -5.34 -12.58 -15.51
N GLY A 166 -6.27 -11.65 -15.68
CA GLY A 166 -7.66 -11.79 -15.34
C GLY A 166 -8.27 -13.06 -15.93
N GLY A 167 -8.86 -13.86 -15.06
CA GLY A 167 -9.83 -14.87 -15.43
C GLY A 167 -11.13 -14.16 -15.74
N THR A 168 -11.46 -14.11 -17.02
CA THR A 168 -12.84 -13.92 -17.49
C THR A 168 -13.63 -15.19 -17.21
N SER A 169 -14.67 -15.11 -16.43
CA SER A 169 -15.96 -15.82 -16.58
C SER A 169 -16.94 -15.25 -15.57
#